data_40dba0a64cacf32cf5b76ee129f75848
#
_entry.id   40dba0a64cacf32cf5b76ee129f75848
#
_cell.length_a   1.000
_cell.length_b   1.000
_cell.length_c   1.000
_cell.angle_alpha   90.00
_cell.angle_beta   90.00
_cell.angle_gamma   90.00
#
_symmetry.space_group_name_H-M   'P 1'
#
loop_
_entity.id
_entity.type
_entity.pdbx_description
1 polymer ?
#
loop_
_entity_poly.entity_id
_entity_poly.type
_entity_poly.pdbx_seq_one_letter_code
_entity_poly.pdbx_strand_id
1 'polypeptide(L)' 'MQLKVTLKKSTIGCPKDQIGTVHALGLHKIGQSVVKEANDSIKGQINKVKHLVAV' A
#
# COMPACT_ATOMS: atom_id res chain seq x y z
N MET A 1 -7.52 14.90 4.65
CA MET A 1 -6.06 14.81 4.72
C MET A 1 -5.58 13.77 3.73
N GLN A 2 -4.40 13.98 3.19
CA GLN A 2 -3.83 13.06 2.21
C GLN A 2 -2.65 12.32 2.84
N LEU A 3 -2.48 11.07 2.44
CA LEU A 3 -1.36 10.24 2.89
C LEU A 3 -0.51 9.86 1.68
N LYS A 4 0.80 10.00 1.82
CA LYS A 4 1.73 9.53 0.81
C LYS A 4 2.19 8.13 1.20
N VAL A 5 1.89 7.17 0.36
CA VAL A 5 2.23 5.77 0.58
C VAL A 5 3.33 5.37 -0.40
N THR A 6 4.42 4.85 0.13
CA THR A 6 5.56 4.43 -0.67
C THR A 6 5.77 2.93 -0.49
N LEU A 7 5.87 2.19 -1.56
CA LEU A 7 6.13 0.75 -1.50
C LEU A 7 7.61 0.53 -1.21
N LYS A 8 7.90 -0.08 -0.06
CA LYS A 8 9.27 -0.32 0.37
C LYS A 8 9.75 -1.73 0.09
N LYS A 9 8.86 -2.71 0.16
CA LYS A 9 9.23 -4.11 -0.01
C LYS A 9 8.43 -4.74 -1.14
N SER A 10 9.04 -5.75 -1.78
CA SER A 10 8.37 -6.49 -2.84
C SER A 10 7.17 -7.26 -2.31
N THR A 11 6.15 -7.40 -3.15
CA THR A 11 4.99 -8.23 -2.84
C THR A 11 5.24 -9.70 -3.19
N ILE A 12 6.42 -10.03 -3.72
CA ILE A 12 6.76 -11.41 -4.06
C ILE A 12 6.78 -12.25 -2.77
N GLY A 13 6.06 -13.35 -2.77
CA GLY A 13 5.95 -14.21 -1.60
C GLY A 13 4.85 -13.83 -0.63
N CYS A 14 4.15 -12.72 -0.87
CA CYS A 14 3.04 -12.29 -0.03
C CYS A 14 1.74 -12.98 -0.46
N PRO A 15 0.76 -13.12 0.48
CA PRO A 15 -0.55 -13.63 0.10
C PRO A 15 -1.20 -12.76 -0.97
N LYS A 16 -2.05 -13.38 -1.77
CA LYS A 16 -2.74 -12.67 -2.85
C LYS A 16 -3.57 -11.50 -2.34
N ASP A 17 -4.14 -11.64 -1.14
CA ASP A 17 -4.92 -10.55 -0.52
C ASP A 17 -4.08 -9.30 -0.34
N GLN A 18 -2.85 -9.47 0.13
CA GLN A 18 -1.94 -8.35 0.35
C GLN A 18 -1.49 -7.75 -0.99
N ILE A 19 -1.17 -8.61 -1.96
CA ILE A 19 -0.80 -8.15 -3.29
C ILE A 19 -1.95 -7.35 -3.91
N GLY A 20 -3.17 -7.85 -3.81
CA GLY A 20 -4.34 -7.15 -4.31
C GLY A 20 -4.54 -5.80 -3.63
N THR A 21 -4.31 -5.74 -2.31
CA THR A 21 -4.43 -4.49 -1.56
C THR A 21 -3.41 -3.46 -2.03
N VAL A 22 -2.16 -3.89 -2.23
CA VAL A 22 -1.10 -3.01 -2.72
C VAL A 22 -1.45 -2.48 -4.12
N HIS A 23 -1.93 -3.35 -5.00
CA HIS A 23 -2.35 -2.94 -6.34
C HIS A 23 -3.55 -1.99 -6.28
N ALA A 24 -4.48 -2.21 -5.36
CA ALA A 24 -5.62 -1.31 -5.17
C ALA A 24 -5.17 0.07 -4.72
N LEU A 25 -4.06 0.15 -4.00
CA LEU A 25 -3.46 1.43 -3.61
C LEU A 25 -2.73 2.09 -4.79
N GLY A 26 -2.52 1.37 -5.88
CA GLY A 26 -1.82 1.90 -7.04
C GLY A 26 -0.33 1.65 -7.04
N LEU A 27 0.16 0.82 -6.13
CA LEU A 27 1.58 0.53 -6.01
C LEU A 27 1.90 -0.77 -6.74
N HIS A 28 2.81 -0.71 -7.68
CA HIS A 28 3.18 -1.88 -8.49
C HIS A 28 4.68 -2.16 -8.43
N LYS A 29 5.49 -1.19 -8.06
CA LYS A 29 6.95 -1.33 -8.05
C LYS A 29 7.51 -0.81 -6.74
N ILE A 30 8.61 -1.41 -6.30
CA ILE A 30 9.34 -0.95 -5.11
C ILE A 30 9.83 0.47 -5.38
N GLY A 31 9.64 1.32 -4.37
CA GLY A 31 10.02 2.73 -4.48
C GLY A 31 8.96 3.63 -5.08
N GLN A 32 7.88 3.04 -5.60
CA GLN A 32 6.77 3.83 -6.13
C GLN A 32 6.00 4.48 -4.99
N SER A 33 5.59 5.73 -5.19
CA SER A 33 4.80 6.46 -4.20
C SER A 33 3.48 6.90 -4.81
N VAL A 34 2.46 6.93 -3.99
CA VAL A 34 1.15 7.46 -4.38
C VAL A 34 0.58 8.28 -3.24
N VAL A 35 -0.24 9.26 -3.58
CA VAL A 35 -0.95 10.06 -2.60
C VAL A 35 -2.41 9.59 -2.59
N LYS A 36 -2.91 9.28 -1.42
CA LYS A 36 -4.28 8.81 -1.24
C LYS A 36 -4.99 9.62 -0.18
N GLU A 37 -6.30 9.73 -0.32
CA GLU A 37 -7.12 10.40 0.68
C GLU A 37 -7.14 9.56 1.95
N ALA A 38 -6.96 10.22 3.09
CA ALA A 38 -6.94 9.54 4.39
C ALA A 38 -8.37 9.28 4.86
N ASN A 39 -8.97 8.20 4.37
CA ASN A 39 -10.28 7.76 4.83
C ASN A 39 -10.17 6.37 5.43
N ASP A 40 -11.26 5.89 6.04
CA ASP A 40 -11.24 4.61 6.75
C ASP A 40 -10.90 3.44 5.83
N SER A 41 -11.40 3.46 4.60
CA SER A 41 -11.11 2.40 3.64
C SER A 41 -9.63 2.35 3.31
N ILE A 42 -9.02 3.49 3.03
CA ILE A 42 -7.61 3.58 2.71
C ILE A 42 -6.75 3.21 3.92
N LYS A 43 -7.11 3.69 5.11
CA LYS A 43 -6.39 3.35 6.33
C LYS A 43 -6.43 1.85 6.60
N GLY A 44 -7.56 1.21 6.35
CA GLY A 44 -7.69 -0.24 6.50
C GLY A 44 -6.80 -0.99 5.52
N GLN A 45 -6.74 -0.54 4.27
CA GLN A 45 -5.87 -1.15 3.27
C GLN A 45 -4.40 -0.98 3.63
N ILE A 46 -4.01 0.21 4.06
CA ILE A 46 -2.63 0.48 4.46
C ILE A 46 -2.26 -0.40 5.66
N ASN A 47 -3.15 -0.54 6.62
CA ASN A 47 -2.89 -1.34 7.80
C ASN A 47 -2.64 -2.81 7.45
N LYS A 48 -3.30 -3.33 6.43
CA LYS A 48 -3.07 -4.71 5.97
C LYS A 48 -1.66 -4.90 5.43
N VAL A 49 -1.10 -3.89 4.80
CA VAL A 49 0.20 -3.98 4.11
C VAL A 49 1.23 -3.03 4.68
N LYS A 50 1.02 -2.56 5.91
CA LYS A 50 1.93 -1.58 6.52
C LYS A 50 3.37 -2.09 6.64
N HIS A 51 3.55 -3.39 6.65
CA HIS A 51 4.88 -4.00 6.69
C HIS A 51 5.59 -3.95 5.33
N LEU A 52 4.85 -3.60 4.28
CA LEU A 52 5.38 -3.50 2.92
C LEU A 52 5.54 -2.06 2.46
N VAL A 53 4.85 -1.14 3.11
CA VAL A 53 4.81 0.26 2.67
C VAL A 53 5.19 1.18 3.81
N ALA A 54 5.56 2.39 3.44
CA ALA A 54 5.79 3.49 4.38
C ALA A 54 4.79 4.60 4.08
N VAL A 55 4.30 5.22 5.13
CA VAL A 55 3.34 6.33 5.01
C VAL A 55 3.96 7.63 5.47
#